data_71902ac472f92538e09365ab7e81562e
#
_entry.id   71902ac472f92538e09365ab7e81562e
#
_cell.length_a   1.000
_cell.length_b   1.000
_cell.length_c   1.000
_cell.angle_alpha   90.00
_cell.angle_beta   90.00
_cell.angle_gamma   90.00
#
_symmetry.space_group_name_H-M   'P 1'
#
loop_
_entity.id
_entity.type
_entity.pdbx_description
1 polymer ?
#
loop_
_entity_poly.entity_id
_entity_poly.type
_entity_poly.pdbx_seq_one_letter_code
_entity_poly.pdbx_strand_id
1 'polypeptide(L)'
;MKRRTLPIAAAFAAATLMLTACGGGDDKAGDSDKIAGTGQGTEKPSKSAKPSGAPAQDKPDGVDVSLPADMNLVFDWEKPKKENEAAAMDDAANFFRGIYRGVDKRTTKDAAVTAYATGDGLHYANTQINAWIDGGWTATGTLRHYDATTRSAANGTSVEVAFCADSGKFYGKEVKTGKVLNTEPSIEDFDYYRIIMIKHPTGDGLWQASKVFVETKAAKCR
;
A
#
# COMPACT_ATOMS: atom_id res chain seq x y z
N MET A 1 -44.91 13.79 -17.00
CA MET A 1 -44.70 15.21 -17.24
C MET A 1 -43.28 15.44 -17.77
N LYS A 2 -43.20 16.05 -18.92
CA LYS A 2 -42.08 16.56 -19.75
C LYS A 2 -40.62 16.31 -19.34
N ARG A 3 -39.96 15.44 -20.12
CA ARG A 3 -38.52 15.32 -20.28
C ARG A 3 -37.97 16.58 -20.97
N ARG A 4 -36.91 17.19 -20.45
CA ARG A 4 -36.10 18.19 -21.14
C ARG A 4 -34.73 17.62 -21.39
N THR A 5 -34.42 17.35 -22.64
CA THR A 5 -33.08 17.09 -23.16
C THR A 5 -32.35 18.41 -23.42
N LEU A 6 -31.08 18.52 -23.02
CA LEU A 6 -30.20 19.61 -23.42
C LEU A 6 -28.97 19.01 -24.15
N PRO A 7 -28.52 19.66 -25.24
CA PRO A 7 -27.48 19.11 -26.10
C PRO A 7 -26.08 19.44 -25.60
N ILE A 8 -25.19 18.47 -25.77
CA ILE A 8 -23.77 18.58 -25.54
C ILE A 8 -23.12 19.18 -26.77
N ALA A 9 -22.49 20.34 -26.65
CA ALA A 9 -21.63 20.92 -27.67
C ALA A 9 -20.20 20.46 -27.45
N ALA A 10 -19.65 19.70 -28.40
CA ALA A 10 -18.24 19.32 -28.46
C ALA A 10 -17.44 20.50 -29.06
N ALA A 11 -16.39 20.92 -28.36
CA ALA A 11 -15.37 21.81 -28.91
C ALA A 11 -14.03 21.07 -28.96
N PHE A 12 -13.60 20.73 -30.17
CA PHE A 12 -12.26 20.28 -30.50
C PHE A 12 -11.34 21.50 -30.59
N ALA A 13 -10.24 21.52 -29.86
CA ALA A 13 -9.13 22.43 -30.11
C ALA A 13 -7.89 21.58 -30.41
N ALA A 14 -7.49 21.59 -31.68
CA ALA A 14 -6.21 21.09 -32.16
C ALA A 14 -5.13 22.15 -31.90
N ALA A 15 -4.01 21.78 -31.31
CA ALA A 15 -2.81 22.60 -31.26
C ALA A 15 -1.60 21.80 -31.77
N THR A 16 -1.00 22.37 -32.75
CA THR A 16 0.03 21.90 -33.66
C THR A 16 1.43 21.85 -33.03
N LEU A 17 2.20 20.84 -33.48
CA LEU A 17 3.62 20.60 -33.30
C LEU A 17 4.51 21.78 -33.76
N MET A 18 5.57 22.06 -33.02
CA MET A 18 6.80 22.64 -33.57
C MET A 18 8.02 21.85 -33.11
N LEU A 19 8.59 21.11 -34.07
CA LEU A 19 9.96 20.60 -34.02
C LEU A 19 10.92 21.75 -34.28
N THR A 20 11.96 21.88 -33.45
CA THR A 20 13.23 22.51 -33.90
C THR A 20 14.37 21.60 -33.51
N ALA A 21 14.97 21.06 -34.56
CA ALA A 21 16.27 20.40 -34.55
C ALA A 21 17.35 21.46 -34.87
N CYS A 22 18.54 21.33 -34.28
CA CYS A 22 19.89 21.67 -34.76
C CYS A 22 20.78 21.71 -33.51
N GLY A 23 21.95 21.12 -33.44
CA GLY A 23 22.95 20.73 -34.40
C GLY A 23 24.28 20.74 -33.66
N GLY A 24 25.04 19.73 -33.72
CA GLY A 24 26.38 19.46 -34.06
C GLY A 24 27.52 20.21 -33.33
N GLY A 25 28.58 19.44 -33.01
CA GLY A 25 29.92 19.94 -32.74
C GLY A 25 30.79 18.92 -32.01
N ASP A 26 31.58 18.17 -32.81
CA ASP A 26 32.74 17.38 -32.37
C ASP A 26 33.79 18.26 -31.68
N ASP A 27 34.59 17.68 -30.76
CA ASP A 27 36.05 17.47 -30.89
C ASP A 27 36.69 16.96 -29.58
N LYS A 28 37.33 15.80 -29.71
CA LYS A 28 38.67 15.28 -29.34
C LYS A 28 39.39 15.68 -28.04
N ALA A 29 39.71 14.63 -27.31
CA ALA A 29 41.04 14.10 -26.91
C ALA A 29 41.97 14.94 -26.00
N GLY A 30 42.54 14.20 -25.01
CA GLY A 30 43.75 14.54 -24.25
C GLY A 30 43.66 13.97 -22.83
N ASP A 31 44.11 12.81 -22.58
CA ASP A 31 45.38 12.21 -22.18
C ASP A 31 45.84 12.60 -20.75
N SER A 32 46.05 11.53 -19.98
CA SER A 32 46.95 11.27 -18.86
C SER A 32 47.17 12.33 -17.76
N ASP A 33 46.91 11.96 -16.49
CA ASP A 33 48.01 11.68 -15.57
C ASP A 33 47.56 10.93 -14.31
N LYS A 34 48.37 9.91 -13.99
CA LYS A 34 48.34 9.14 -12.74
C LYS A 34 48.94 9.97 -11.62
N ILE A 35 48.29 10.04 -10.45
CA ILE A 35 49.00 10.17 -9.18
C ILE A 35 48.47 9.14 -8.20
N ALA A 36 49.36 8.26 -7.75
CA ALA A 36 49.17 7.38 -6.62
C ALA A 36 49.29 8.14 -5.31
N GLY A 37 48.41 7.85 -4.38
CA GLY A 37 48.49 8.37 -3.02
C GLY A 37 47.70 7.45 -2.08
N THR A 38 48.45 6.61 -1.37
CA THR A 38 48.00 5.71 -0.29
C THR A 38 47.28 6.44 0.82
N GLY A 39 46.09 5.93 1.19
CA GLY A 39 45.41 6.33 2.40
C GLY A 39 44.41 5.23 2.79
N GLN A 40 44.90 4.32 3.62
CA GLN A 40 44.16 3.21 4.20
C GLN A 40 43.19 3.76 5.25
N GLY A 41 41.93 3.81 4.90
CA GLY A 41 40.82 4.05 5.82
C GLY A 41 39.82 2.93 5.69
N THR A 42 39.88 1.97 6.59
CA THR A 42 38.95 0.87 6.73
C THR A 42 37.61 1.41 7.23
N GLU A 43 36.76 1.85 6.35
CA GLU A 43 35.34 1.99 6.67
C GLU A 43 34.66 0.66 6.40
N LYS A 44 34.33 0.01 7.51
CA LYS A 44 33.49 -1.18 7.59
C LYS A 44 32.15 -0.87 6.90
N PRO A 45 31.71 -1.65 5.90
CA PRO A 45 30.39 -1.42 5.34
C PRO A 45 29.36 -1.61 6.45
N SER A 46 28.63 -0.54 6.74
CA SER A 46 27.42 -0.60 7.56
C SER A 46 26.50 -1.63 6.91
N LYS A 47 26.29 -2.74 7.62
CA LYS A 47 25.31 -3.74 7.22
C LYS A 47 23.98 -3.03 7.10
N SER A 48 23.49 -2.91 5.87
CA SER A 48 22.07 -2.66 5.61
C SER A 48 21.28 -3.58 6.52
N ALA A 49 20.50 -3.00 7.39
CA ALA A 49 19.57 -3.74 8.23
C ALA A 49 18.69 -4.55 7.29
N LYS A 50 18.84 -5.87 7.34
CA LYS A 50 17.93 -6.81 6.73
C LYS A 50 16.55 -6.45 7.26
N PRO A 51 15.51 -6.26 6.42
CA PRO A 51 14.18 -6.06 6.92
C PRO A 51 13.85 -7.24 7.81
N SER A 52 13.70 -7.00 9.10
CA SER A 52 13.27 -8.00 10.07
C SER A 52 11.75 -8.12 9.92
N GLY A 53 11.32 -8.67 8.77
CA GLY A 53 10.01 -9.28 8.68
C GLY A 53 10.09 -10.55 9.51
N ALA A 54 9.61 -10.53 10.74
CA ALA A 54 9.22 -11.75 11.40
C ALA A 54 8.33 -12.52 10.42
N PRO A 55 8.50 -13.85 10.23
CA PRO A 55 7.58 -14.61 9.42
C PRO A 55 6.20 -14.30 9.93
N ALA A 56 5.35 -13.67 9.09
CA ALA A 56 3.97 -13.47 9.40
C ALA A 56 3.44 -14.85 9.79
N GLN A 57 2.80 -14.95 10.94
CA GLN A 57 2.05 -16.16 11.23
C GLN A 57 0.99 -16.21 10.15
N ASP A 58 1.13 -17.15 9.21
CA ASP A 58 0.21 -17.27 8.06
C ASP A 58 -1.25 -17.49 8.49
N LYS A 59 -1.46 -17.78 9.78
CA LYS A 59 -2.78 -18.05 10.37
C LYS A 59 -2.93 -17.42 11.77
N PRO A 60 -2.87 -16.10 11.91
CA PRO A 60 -3.25 -15.47 13.16
C PRO A 60 -4.72 -15.77 13.44
N ASP A 61 -5.07 -15.98 14.69
CA ASP A 61 -6.43 -16.32 15.13
C ASP A 61 -7.07 -17.51 14.39
N GLY A 62 -6.24 -18.39 13.81
CA GLY A 62 -6.69 -19.52 12.99
C GLY A 62 -7.15 -19.14 11.57
N VAL A 63 -7.07 -17.86 11.19
CA VAL A 63 -7.46 -17.34 9.88
C VAL A 63 -6.24 -17.28 8.95
N ASP A 64 -6.34 -17.89 7.78
CA ASP A 64 -5.28 -17.85 6.77
C ASP A 64 -5.22 -16.47 6.09
N VAL A 65 -4.14 -15.72 6.34
CA VAL A 65 -3.86 -14.40 5.75
C VAL A 65 -2.63 -14.44 4.81
N SER A 66 -2.20 -15.64 4.41
CA SER A 66 -1.05 -15.80 3.52
C SER A 66 -1.29 -15.13 2.16
N LEU A 67 -0.21 -14.60 1.59
CA LEU A 67 -0.20 -13.92 0.29
C LEU A 67 0.75 -14.64 -0.67
N PRO A 68 0.58 -14.46 -1.99
CA PRO A 68 1.56 -14.93 -2.98
C PRO A 68 2.96 -14.38 -2.70
N ALA A 69 3.99 -15.15 -3.05
CA ALA A 69 5.39 -14.79 -2.79
C ALA A 69 5.85 -13.48 -3.47
N ASP A 70 5.17 -13.06 -4.52
CA ASP A 70 5.44 -11.82 -5.25
C ASP A 70 4.60 -10.62 -4.75
N MET A 71 3.82 -10.81 -3.69
CA MET A 71 3.01 -9.78 -3.05
C MET A 71 3.45 -9.60 -1.60
N ASN A 72 4.17 -8.53 -1.31
CA ASN A 72 4.78 -8.29 -0.01
C ASN A 72 4.16 -7.05 0.68
N LEU A 73 3.46 -7.26 1.80
CA LEU A 73 2.98 -6.19 2.66
C LEU A 73 3.93 -6.06 3.86
N VAL A 74 4.65 -4.96 3.93
CA VAL A 74 5.59 -4.64 5.01
C VAL A 74 4.89 -3.73 6.01
N PHE A 75 4.91 -4.11 7.28
CA PHE A 75 4.42 -3.31 8.39
C PHE A 75 5.62 -2.92 9.26
N ASP A 76 6.19 -1.76 8.93
CA ASP A 76 7.39 -1.20 9.55
C ASP A 76 6.96 -0.20 10.63
N TRP A 77 6.52 -0.74 11.76
CA TRP A 77 6.04 0.04 12.89
C TRP A 77 6.40 -0.60 14.24
N GLU A 78 6.44 0.21 15.28
CA GLU A 78 6.68 -0.26 16.64
C GLU A 78 5.37 -0.71 17.30
N LYS A 79 5.43 -1.86 17.96
CA LYS A 79 4.28 -2.41 18.67
C LYS A 79 3.98 -1.59 19.92
N PRO A 80 2.71 -1.13 20.13
CA PRO A 80 2.33 -0.41 21.34
C PRO A 80 2.51 -1.26 22.60
N LYS A 81 2.76 -0.58 23.75
CA LYS A 81 2.90 -1.26 25.05
C LYS A 81 1.56 -1.73 25.62
N LYS A 82 0.47 -1.06 25.25
CA LYS A 82 -0.87 -1.44 25.74
C LYS A 82 -1.40 -2.60 24.91
N GLU A 83 -1.80 -3.67 25.56
CA GLU A 83 -2.22 -4.92 24.96
C GLU A 83 -3.33 -4.74 23.91
N ASN A 84 -4.40 -4.02 24.25
CA ASN A 84 -5.51 -3.77 23.31
C ASN A 84 -5.05 -2.97 22.06
N GLU A 85 -4.13 -2.01 22.23
CA GLU A 85 -3.60 -1.23 21.12
C GLU A 85 -2.69 -2.09 20.23
N ALA A 86 -1.89 -2.97 20.85
CA ALA A 86 -1.03 -3.90 20.13
C ALA A 86 -1.85 -4.92 19.34
N ALA A 87 -2.87 -5.52 19.94
CA ALA A 87 -3.77 -6.46 19.27
C ALA A 87 -4.53 -5.79 18.12
N ALA A 88 -5.10 -4.60 18.35
CA ALA A 88 -5.80 -3.85 17.30
C ALA A 88 -4.87 -3.46 16.14
N MET A 89 -3.59 -3.16 16.41
CA MET A 89 -2.60 -2.85 15.37
C MET A 89 -2.22 -4.11 14.56
N ASP A 90 -2.04 -5.25 15.23
CA ASP A 90 -1.78 -6.53 14.55
C ASP A 90 -2.94 -6.90 13.63
N ASP A 91 -4.18 -6.72 14.07
CA ASP A 91 -5.36 -7.03 13.27
C ASP A 91 -5.67 -5.98 12.20
N ALA A 92 -5.23 -4.74 12.37
CA ALA A 92 -5.24 -3.77 11.28
C ALA A 92 -4.30 -4.21 10.14
N ALA A 93 -3.14 -4.79 10.47
CA ALA A 93 -2.27 -5.41 9.46
C ALA A 93 -2.94 -6.62 8.78
N ASN A 94 -3.64 -7.46 9.56
CA ASN A 94 -4.36 -8.62 9.03
C ASN A 94 -5.56 -8.21 8.15
N PHE A 95 -6.21 -7.09 8.46
CA PHE A 95 -7.24 -6.49 7.61
C PHE A 95 -6.71 -6.18 6.20
N PHE A 96 -5.53 -5.57 6.07
CA PHE A 96 -4.90 -5.33 4.76
C PHE A 96 -4.48 -6.62 4.07
N ARG A 97 -3.92 -7.58 4.81
CA ARG A 97 -3.63 -8.90 4.25
C ARG A 97 -4.89 -9.58 3.73
N GLY A 98 -6.01 -9.46 4.45
CA GLY A 98 -7.32 -9.96 4.03
C GLY A 98 -7.79 -9.34 2.72
N ILE A 99 -7.68 -8.02 2.56
CA ILE A 99 -8.02 -7.32 1.32
C ILE A 99 -7.20 -7.89 0.15
N TYR A 100 -5.87 -7.93 0.26
CA TYR A 100 -5.02 -8.37 -0.84
C TYR A 100 -5.08 -9.87 -1.09
N ARG A 101 -5.40 -10.67 -0.07
CA ARG A 101 -5.78 -12.06 -0.26
C ARG A 101 -7.08 -12.19 -1.06
N GLY A 102 -8.09 -11.37 -0.75
CA GLY A 102 -9.32 -11.29 -1.53
C GLY A 102 -9.08 -10.88 -2.99
N VAL A 103 -8.14 -9.96 -3.23
CA VAL A 103 -7.68 -9.58 -4.59
C VAL A 103 -7.04 -10.77 -5.30
N ASP A 104 -6.11 -11.49 -4.65
CA ASP A 104 -5.46 -12.69 -5.22
C ASP A 104 -6.47 -13.79 -5.53
N LYS A 105 -7.35 -14.11 -4.59
CA LYS A 105 -8.40 -15.13 -4.74
C LYS A 105 -9.58 -14.66 -5.59
N ARG A 106 -9.59 -13.39 -6.00
CA ARG A 106 -10.66 -12.74 -6.81
C ARG A 106 -12.04 -12.92 -6.17
N THR A 107 -12.13 -12.69 -4.88
CA THR A 107 -13.37 -12.85 -4.12
C THR A 107 -13.42 -11.96 -2.90
N THR A 108 -14.57 -11.37 -2.62
CA THR A 108 -14.85 -10.67 -1.37
C THR A 108 -15.29 -11.61 -0.23
N LYS A 109 -15.40 -12.92 -0.52
CA LYS A 109 -15.91 -13.93 0.43
C LYS A 109 -14.80 -14.75 1.10
N ASP A 110 -13.52 -14.35 0.91
CA ASP A 110 -12.42 -15.01 1.64
C ASP A 110 -12.60 -14.81 3.15
N ALA A 111 -12.30 -15.85 3.92
CA ALA A 111 -12.46 -15.82 5.38
C ALA A 111 -11.64 -14.69 6.04
N ALA A 112 -10.46 -14.36 5.50
CA ALA A 112 -9.63 -13.27 6.00
C ALA A 112 -10.30 -11.90 5.86
N VAL A 113 -11.10 -11.68 4.80
CA VAL A 113 -11.82 -10.41 4.60
C VAL A 113 -12.88 -10.22 5.69
N THR A 114 -13.66 -11.26 5.98
CA THR A 114 -14.79 -11.20 6.92
C THR A 114 -14.35 -11.30 8.38
N ALA A 115 -13.22 -11.95 8.66
CA ALA A 115 -12.68 -12.06 10.01
C ALA A 115 -12.23 -10.70 10.55
N TYR A 116 -11.49 -9.93 9.75
CA TYR A 116 -10.86 -8.68 10.20
C TYR A 116 -11.62 -7.40 9.81
N ALA A 117 -12.85 -7.52 9.28
CA ALA A 117 -13.65 -6.36 8.90
C ALA A 117 -15.13 -6.53 9.23
N THR A 118 -15.79 -5.43 9.56
CA THR A 118 -17.24 -5.35 9.81
C THR A 118 -17.78 -3.99 9.38
N GLY A 119 -19.08 -3.85 9.20
CA GLY A 119 -19.74 -2.58 8.88
C GLY A 119 -19.14 -1.83 7.70
N ASP A 120 -18.81 -0.54 7.88
CA ASP A 120 -18.22 0.31 6.84
C ASP A 120 -16.79 -0.17 6.45
N GLY A 121 -16.05 -0.79 7.39
CA GLY A 121 -14.74 -1.39 7.13
C GLY A 121 -14.84 -2.57 6.16
N LEU A 122 -15.84 -3.43 6.32
CA LEU A 122 -16.10 -4.53 5.38
C LEU A 122 -16.57 -4.00 4.02
N HIS A 123 -17.39 -2.96 4.00
CA HIS A 123 -17.80 -2.30 2.76
C HIS A 123 -16.57 -1.73 2.02
N TYR A 124 -15.67 -1.05 2.74
CA TYR A 124 -14.41 -0.57 2.19
C TYR A 124 -13.58 -1.71 1.58
N ALA A 125 -13.35 -2.79 2.34
CA ALA A 125 -12.60 -3.95 1.86
C ALA A 125 -13.20 -4.52 0.56
N ASN A 126 -14.50 -4.72 0.53
CA ASN A 126 -15.21 -5.25 -0.64
C ASN A 126 -15.08 -4.31 -1.86
N THR A 127 -15.16 -2.99 -1.63
CA THR A 127 -14.99 -1.99 -2.68
C THR A 127 -13.58 -2.05 -3.29
N GLN A 128 -12.54 -2.13 -2.43
CA GLN A 128 -11.16 -2.27 -2.91
C GLN A 128 -10.97 -3.56 -3.71
N ILE A 129 -11.39 -4.70 -3.18
CA ILE A 129 -11.27 -6.00 -3.85
C ILE A 129 -11.97 -5.98 -5.22
N ASN A 130 -13.21 -5.48 -5.27
CA ASN A 130 -13.98 -5.42 -6.52
C ASN A 130 -13.31 -4.51 -7.56
N ALA A 131 -12.73 -3.36 -7.15
CA ALA A 131 -12.03 -2.48 -8.07
C ALA A 131 -10.85 -3.19 -8.78
N TRP A 132 -10.08 -4.02 -8.06
CA TRP A 132 -9.02 -4.84 -8.64
C TRP A 132 -9.57 -5.94 -9.56
N ILE A 133 -10.66 -6.60 -9.16
CA ILE A 133 -11.31 -7.66 -9.93
C ILE A 133 -11.86 -7.10 -11.24
N ASP A 134 -12.60 -6.00 -11.18
CA ASP A 134 -13.23 -5.35 -12.33
C ASP A 134 -12.18 -4.79 -13.31
N GLY A 135 -11.05 -4.29 -12.79
CA GLY A 135 -9.90 -3.89 -13.60
C GLY A 135 -9.16 -5.05 -14.27
N GLY A 136 -9.45 -6.29 -13.89
CA GLY A 136 -8.76 -7.47 -14.41
C GLY A 136 -7.35 -7.67 -13.86
N TRP A 137 -7.06 -7.09 -12.68
CA TRP A 137 -5.74 -7.08 -12.08
C TRP A 137 -5.67 -7.90 -10.79
N THR A 138 -4.45 -8.34 -10.45
CA THR A 138 -3.98 -8.69 -9.12
C THR A 138 -2.83 -7.76 -8.76
N ALA A 139 -2.28 -7.90 -7.56
CA ALA A 139 -1.18 -7.06 -7.10
C ALA A 139 0.15 -7.83 -7.12
N THR A 140 1.27 -7.07 -7.20
CA THR A 140 2.64 -7.59 -7.06
C THR A 140 3.56 -6.50 -6.55
N GLY A 141 4.69 -6.87 -5.94
CA GLY A 141 5.67 -5.93 -5.40
C GLY A 141 5.53 -5.71 -3.91
N THR A 142 5.91 -4.53 -3.42
CA THR A 142 5.97 -4.21 -1.99
C THR A 142 5.13 -2.99 -1.66
N LEU A 143 4.14 -3.18 -0.79
CA LEU A 143 3.38 -2.12 -0.14
C LEU A 143 3.90 -1.96 1.29
N ARG A 144 4.44 -0.79 1.61
CA ARG A 144 5.01 -0.51 2.93
C ARG A 144 4.06 0.33 3.75
N HIS A 145 3.83 -0.07 5.01
CA HIS A 145 3.07 0.67 6.02
C HIS A 145 4.03 1.07 7.14
N TYR A 146 3.98 2.33 7.60
CA TYR A 146 4.96 2.88 8.54
C TYR A 146 4.37 4.06 9.33
N ASP A 147 5.13 4.55 10.32
CA ASP A 147 4.75 5.67 11.19
C ASP A 147 3.39 5.46 11.87
N ALA A 148 3.16 4.23 12.33
CA ALA A 148 1.90 3.89 12.94
C ALA A 148 1.75 4.46 14.35
N THR A 149 0.53 4.93 14.64
CA THR A 149 0.11 5.40 15.96
C THR A 149 -1.21 4.77 16.35
N THR A 150 -1.43 4.62 17.64
CA THR A 150 -2.68 4.07 18.18
C THR A 150 -3.30 5.01 19.20
N ARG A 151 -4.62 5.01 19.27
CA ARG A 151 -5.38 5.75 20.28
C ARG A 151 -6.62 4.96 20.72
N SER A 152 -6.62 4.47 21.94
CA SER A 152 -7.78 3.80 22.53
C SER A 152 -8.89 4.80 22.88
N ALA A 153 -10.14 4.41 22.66
CA ALA A 153 -11.28 5.09 23.26
C ALA A 153 -11.30 4.85 24.78
N ALA A 154 -11.93 5.78 25.51
CA ALA A 154 -11.98 5.71 26.97
C ALA A 154 -12.65 4.43 27.52
N ASN A 155 -13.58 3.86 26.77
CA ASN A 155 -14.28 2.61 27.13
C ASN A 155 -13.47 1.33 26.82
N GLY A 156 -12.29 1.45 26.14
CA GLY A 156 -11.43 0.33 25.79
C GLY A 156 -11.99 -0.64 24.73
N THR A 157 -13.16 -0.31 24.13
CA THR A 157 -13.81 -1.19 23.14
C THR A 157 -13.45 -0.86 21.71
N SER A 158 -12.79 0.28 21.47
CA SER A 158 -12.29 0.66 20.16
C SER A 158 -10.90 1.29 20.25
N VAL A 159 -10.13 1.11 19.16
CA VAL A 159 -8.80 1.68 18.97
C VAL A 159 -8.75 2.31 17.56
N GLU A 160 -8.34 3.56 17.48
CA GLU A 160 -7.93 4.14 16.21
C GLU A 160 -6.49 3.71 15.95
N VAL A 161 -6.24 3.10 14.80
CA VAL A 161 -4.90 2.81 14.27
C VAL A 161 -4.69 3.71 13.06
N ALA A 162 -3.63 4.52 13.09
CA ALA A 162 -3.32 5.46 12.00
C ALA A 162 -1.89 5.27 11.53
N PHE A 163 -1.65 5.31 10.22
CA PHE A 163 -0.34 5.05 9.63
C PHE A 163 -0.24 5.60 8.20
N CYS A 164 0.98 5.71 7.72
CA CYS A 164 1.30 5.99 6.34
C CYS A 164 1.46 4.71 5.52
N ALA A 165 1.11 4.77 4.24
CA ALA A 165 1.38 3.72 3.27
C ALA A 165 2.12 4.30 2.07
N ASP A 166 3.11 3.54 1.57
CA ASP A 166 3.89 3.81 0.36
C ASP A 166 3.70 2.65 -0.63
N SER A 167 3.03 2.95 -1.73
CA SER A 167 2.74 2.02 -2.83
C SER A 167 3.68 2.18 -4.03
N GLY A 168 4.73 3.01 -3.95
CA GLY A 168 5.64 3.29 -5.07
C GLY A 168 6.39 2.08 -5.64
N LYS A 169 6.35 0.94 -4.94
CA LYS A 169 6.87 -0.36 -5.40
C LYS A 169 5.80 -1.46 -5.41
N PHE A 170 4.55 -1.07 -5.46
CA PHE A 170 3.43 -1.99 -5.45
C PHE A 170 2.54 -1.75 -6.67
N TYR A 171 2.46 -2.75 -7.55
CA TYR A 171 1.95 -2.58 -8.91
C TYR A 171 0.75 -3.49 -9.18
N GLY A 172 -0.08 -3.06 -10.10
CA GLY A 172 -1.06 -3.93 -10.73
C GLY A 172 -0.35 -4.96 -11.63
N LYS A 173 -0.88 -6.19 -11.66
CA LYS A 173 -0.46 -7.24 -12.58
C LYS A 173 -1.69 -7.78 -13.29
N GLU A 174 -1.72 -7.69 -14.62
CA GLU A 174 -2.82 -8.20 -15.41
C GLU A 174 -2.97 -9.71 -15.21
N VAL A 175 -4.14 -10.17 -14.78
CA VAL A 175 -4.41 -11.59 -14.51
C VAL A 175 -4.26 -12.44 -15.78
N LYS A 176 -4.68 -11.93 -16.93
CA LYS A 176 -4.68 -12.67 -18.21
C LYS A 176 -3.29 -12.85 -18.81
N THR A 177 -2.43 -11.85 -18.71
CA THR A 177 -1.14 -11.81 -19.40
C THR A 177 0.06 -11.95 -18.47
N GLY A 178 -0.14 -11.71 -17.16
CA GLY A 178 0.93 -11.59 -16.18
C GLY A 178 1.74 -10.30 -16.30
N LYS A 179 1.35 -9.36 -17.19
CA LYS A 179 2.06 -8.10 -17.38
C LYS A 179 1.96 -7.22 -16.14
N VAL A 180 3.11 -6.75 -15.63
CA VAL A 180 3.17 -5.79 -14.54
C VAL A 180 2.98 -4.37 -15.09
N LEU A 181 2.11 -3.60 -14.43
CA LEU A 181 1.77 -2.22 -14.78
C LEU A 181 2.62 -1.29 -13.91
N ASN A 182 3.88 -1.11 -14.27
CA ASN A 182 4.78 -0.22 -13.55
C ASN A 182 4.33 1.24 -13.69
N THR A 183 4.41 1.98 -12.60
CA THR A 183 4.16 3.42 -12.51
C THR A 183 5.43 4.15 -12.09
N GLU A 184 5.58 5.41 -12.50
CA GLU A 184 6.66 6.25 -12.03
C GLU A 184 6.33 6.77 -10.63
N PRO A 185 7.33 6.91 -9.74
CA PRO A 185 7.12 7.40 -8.38
C PRO A 185 6.48 8.79 -8.36
N SER A 186 5.45 8.97 -7.56
CA SER A 186 4.70 10.22 -7.46
C SER A 186 4.16 10.45 -6.05
N ILE A 187 3.51 11.58 -5.81
CA ILE A 187 2.79 11.83 -4.55
C ILE A 187 1.57 10.92 -4.42
N GLU A 188 1.08 10.35 -5.52
CA GLU A 188 -0.07 9.43 -5.54
C GLU A 188 0.26 8.09 -4.87
N ASP A 189 1.54 7.80 -4.65
CA ASP A 189 1.98 6.58 -3.98
C ASP A 189 1.84 6.64 -2.46
N PHE A 190 1.54 7.83 -1.91
CA PHE A 190 1.50 8.05 -0.46
C PHE A 190 0.10 8.30 0.03
N ASP A 191 -0.39 7.39 0.86
CA ASP A 191 -1.68 7.49 1.52
C ASP A 191 -1.52 7.54 3.05
N TYR A 192 -2.44 8.23 3.72
CA TYR A 192 -2.56 8.18 5.17
C TYR A 192 -3.88 7.56 5.56
N TYR A 193 -3.79 6.49 6.34
CA TYR A 193 -4.94 5.74 6.83
C TYR A 193 -5.26 6.07 8.27
N ARG A 194 -6.54 6.07 8.61
CA ARG A 194 -7.05 5.97 9.97
C ARG A 194 -8.14 4.92 9.99
N ILE A 195 -7.97 3.91 10.83
CA ILE A 195 -8.88 2.78 10.92
C ILE A 195 -9.43 2.71 12.34
N ILE A 196 -10.74 2.63 12.47
CA ILE A 196 -11.39 2.36 13.76
C ILE A 196 -11.53 0.85 13.88
N MET A 197 -10.71 0.28 14.76
CA MET A 197 -10.76 -1.12 15.14
C MET A 197 -11.71 -1.28 16.34
N ILE A 198 -12.58 -2.28 16.30
CA ILE A 198 -13.46 -2.64 17.42
C ILE A 198 -13.25 -4.10 17.81
N LYS A 199 -13.38 -4.41 19.10
CA LYS A 199 -13.31 -5.79 19.56
C LYS A 199 -14.46 -6.61 18.96
N HIS A 200 -14.12 -7.81 18.50
CA HIS A 200 -15.12 -8.78 18.07
C HIS A 200 -16.01 -9.20 19.25
N PRO A 201 -17.34 -9.31 19.05
CA PRO A 201 -18.27 -9.56 20.16
C PRO A 201 -18.09 -10.90 20.87
N THR A 202 -17.48 -11.89 20.22
CA THR A 202 -17.31 -13.24 20.79
C THR A 202 -16.25 -13.32 21.90
N GLY A 203 -15.47 -12.27 22.09
CA GLY A 203 -14.45 -12.22 23.16
C GLY A 203 -13.21 -13.08 22.90
N ASP A 204 -12.98 -13.50 21.64
CA ASP A 204 -11.82 -14.30 21.19
C ASP A 204 -10.52 -13.49 21.07
N GLY A 205 -10.56 -12.20 21.41
CA GLY A 205 -9.42 -11.29 21.33
C GLY A 205 -9.26 -10.59 20.00
N LEU A 206 -10.01 -10.98 18.96
CA LEU A 206 -9.96 -10.46 17.60
C LEU A 206 -10.51 -9.03 17.52
N TRP A 207 -9.86 -8.21 16.68
CA TRP A 207 -10.29 -6.86 16.36
C TRP A 207 -10.69 -6.74 14.90
N GLN A 208 -11.74 -5.99 14.63
CA GLN A 208 -12.27 -5.79 13.29
C GLN A 208 -12.21 -4.32 12.89
N ALA A 209 -11.75 -4.04 11.67
CA ALA A 209 -11.89 -2.73 11.06
C ALA A 209 -13.39 -2.43 10.85
N SER A 210 -13.92 -1.48 11.60
CA SER A 210 -15.31 -1.05 11.51
C SER A 210 -15.50 0.18 10.63
N LYS A 211 -14.45 1.00 10.49
CA LYS A 211 -14.45 2.18 9.63
C LYS A 211 -13.04 2.50 9.16
N VAL A 212 -12.92 2.93 7.90
CA VAL A 212 -11.64 3.32 7.28
C VAL A 212 -11.76 4.73 6.72
N PHE A 213 -10.79 5.58 7.07
CA PHE A 213 -10.61 6.91 6.48
C PHE A 213 -9.28 6.93 5.75
N VAL A 214 -9.28 7.43 4.52
CA VAL A 214 -8.07 7.53 3.70
C VAL A 214 -7.91 8.97 3.24
N GLU A 215 -6.71 9.51 3.43
CA GLU A 215 -6.23 10.73 2.82
C GLU A 215 -5.22 10.33 1.75
N THR A 216 -5.62 10.42 0.49
CA THR A 216 -4.75 10.12 -0.64
C THR A 216 -3.79 11.27 -0.92
N LYS A 217 -2.64 10.99 -1.56
CA LYS A 217 -1.61 12.00 -1.85
C LYS A 217 -1.14 12.72 -0.58
N ALA A 218 -1.01 11.97 0.50
CA ALA A 218 -0.72 12.48 1.83
C ALA A 218 0.74 12.97 1.92
N ALA A 219 0.96 14.27 1.75
CA ALA A 219 2.30 14.87 1.77
C ALA A 219 3.06 14.61 3.09
N LYS A 220 2.35 14.40 4.18
CA LYS A 220 2.94 14.05 5.49
C LYS A 220 3.54 12.64 5.54
N CYS A 221 3.25 11.80 4.54
CA CYS A 221 3.74 10.43 4.42
C CYS A 221 4.94 10.30 3.45
N ARG A 222 5.42 11.43 2.87
CA ARG A 222 6.50 11.44 1.89
C ARG A 222 7.88 11.68 2.53
#